data_f987800eec5b6d5a5fdbecd6b0e7cbaa
#
_entry.id   f987800eec5b6d5a5fdbecd6b0e7cbaa
#
_cell.length_a   1.000
_cell.length_b   1.000
_cell.length_c   1.000
_cell.angle_alpha   90.00
_cell.angle_beta   90.00
_cell.angle_gamma   90.00
#
_symmetry.space_group_name_H-M   'P 1'
#
loop_
_entity.id
_entity.type
_entity.pdbx_description
1 polymer ?
#
loop_
_entity_poly.entity_id
_entity_poly.type
_entity_poly.pdbx_seq_one_letter_code
_entity_poly.pdbx_strand_id
1 'polypeptide(L)'
;RIFNDEITDGIVYNPITNDFFWASKGKGSWCNNKRLRVSKREDLTDCIVGTGIPHANRGYKNYLNEIDSISTNCSGLRRIGSAAIDLAYVAAGKLDAFWERNLNLWDMSSGVLLVKEAGGKITEPNGNTWTLSSKDILASNLLIHDIMMEKLK
;
A
#
# COMPACT_ATOMS: atom_id res chain seq x y z
N ARG A 1 -1.57 -3.28 -16.67
CA ARG A 1 -1.12 -4.25 -17.69
C ARG A 1 -0.14 -5.22 -17.07
N ILE A 2 -0.38 -6.50 -17.28
CA ILE A 2 0.53 -7.59 -16.92
C ILE A 2 1.00 -8.25 -18.21
N PHE A 3 2.29 -8.51 -18.32
CA PHE A 3 2.91 -9.17 -19.46
C PHE A 3 4.02 -10.09 -18.97
N ASN A 4 3.98 -11.38 -19.38
CA ASN A 4 4.91 -12.42 -18.91
C ASN A 4 5.04 -12.46 -17.39
N ASP A 5 3.91 -12.56 -16.69
CA ASP A 5 3.80 -12.58 -15.21
C ASP A 5 4.41 -11.38 -14.49
N GLU A 6 4.60 -10.27 -15.19
CA GLU A 6 5.17 -9.05 -14.66
C GLU A 6 4.23 -7.86 -14.86
N ILE A 7 4.06 -7.00 -13.85
CA ILE A 7 3.28 -5.76 -13.96
C ILE A 7 4.15 -4.73 -14.68
N THR A 8 3.77 -4.38 -15.89
CA THR A 8 4.52 -3.44 -16.75
C THR A 8 3.99 -2.02 -16.69
N ASP A 9 2.67 -1.87 -16.53
CA ASP A 9 2.01 -0.57 -16.48
C ASP A 9 0.85 -0.62 -15.49
N GLY A 10 0.63 0.45 -14.75
CA GLY A 10 -0.44 0.60 -13.78
C GLY A 10 -1.04 1.99 -13.80
N ILE A 11 -2.37 2.05 -13.68
CA ILE A 11 -3.13 3.29 -13.60
C ILE A 11 -4.14 3.18 -12.46
N VAL A 12 -4.27 4.26 -11.68
CA VAL A 12 -5.33 4.48 -10.70
C VAL A 12 -5.86 5.89 -10.89
N TYR A 13 -7.17 6.04 -11.05
CA TYR A 13 -7.79 7.34 -11.22
C TYR A 13 -8.80 7.62 -10.12
N ASN A 14 -8.64 8.75 -9.44
CA ASN A 14 -9.59 9.25 -8.47
C ASN A 14 -10.42 10.39 -9.10
N PRO A 15 -11.69 10.15 -9.47
CA PRO A 15 -12.49 11.15 -10.16
C PRO A 15 -12.92 12.32 -9.26
N ILE A 16 -12.91 12.13 -7.93
CA ILE A 16 -13.33 13.17 -6.98
C ILE A 16 -12.26 14.27 -6.88
N THR A 17 -10.98 13.87 -6.85
CA THR A 17 -9.84 14.81 -6.76
C THR A 17 -9.22 15.09 -8.12
N ASN A 18 -9.65 14.40 -9.18
CA ASN A 18 -9.07 14.44 -10.53
C ASN A 18 -7.58 14.05 -10.52
N ASP A 19 -7.19 13.14 -9.60
CA ASP A 19 -5.82 12.61 -9.52
C ASP A 19 -5.68 11.40 -10.44
N PHE A 20 -4.83 11.51 -11.45
CA PHE A 20 -4.48 10.44 -12.38
C PHE A 20 -3.09 9.89 -12.03
N PHE A 21 -3.06 8.80 -11.28
CA PHE A 21 -1.83 8.10 -10.90
C PHE A 21 -1.45 7.09 -11.98
N TRP A 22 -0.19 7.09 -12.38
CA TRP A 22 0.30 6.10 -13.34
C TRP A 22 1.77 5.76 -13.11
N ALA A 23 2.15 4.55 -13.48
CA ALA A 23 3.52 4.09 -13.49
C ALA A 23 3.75 3.14 -14.67
N SER A 24 4.96 3.18 -15.21
CA SER A 24 5.49 2.14 -16.11
C SER A 24 6.82 1.65 -15.54
N LYS A 25 7.08 0.36 -15.68
CA LYS A 25 8.29 -0.29 -15.15
C LYS A 25 9.55 0.43 -15.63
N GLY A 26 10.40 0.84 -14.68
CA GLY A 26 11.64 1.58 -14.92
C GLY A 26 11.48 3.05 -15.31
N LYS A 27 10.23 3.58 -15.37
CA LYS A 27 9.97 4.98 -15.76
C LYS A 27 9.48 5.85 -14.60
N GLY A 28 9.36 5.27 -13.41
CA GLY A 28 8.89 5.95 -12.23
C GLY A 28 7.37 6.02 -12.12
N SER A 29 6.92 6.57 -11.02
CA SER A 29 5.52 6.75 -10.65
C SER A 29 5.15 8.22 -10.69
N TRP A 30 3.94 8.54 -11.14
CA TRP A 30 3.48 9.90 -11.42
C TRP A 30 2.02 10.10 -10.98
N CYS A 31 1.71 11.33 -10.56
CA CYS A 31 0.33 11.79 -10.43
C CYS A 31 0.18 13.04 -11.31
N ASN A 32 -0.71 12.97 -12.30
CA ASN A 32 -0.79 13.96 -13.36
C ASN A 32 0.61 14.18 -13.97
N ASN A 33 1.19 15.36 -13.83
CA ASN A 33 2.54 15.69 -14.33
C ASN A 33 3.61 15.70 -13.22
N LYS A 34 3.29 15.24 -12.00
CA LYS A 34 4.16 15.28 -10.83
C LYS A 34 4.75 13.90 -10.53
N ARG A 35 6.07 13.80 -10.51
CA ARG A 35 6.74 12.56 -10.14
C ARG A 35 6.51 12.25 -8.66
N LEU A 36 6.18 11.01 -8.37
CA LEU A 36 5.91 10.55 -7.01
C LEU A 36 7.15 9.97 -6.34
N ARG A 37 7.17 10.08 -5.03
CA ARG A 37 8.08 9.39 -4.12
C ARG A 37 7.35 9.05 -2.84
N VAL A 38 7.63 7.88 -2.28
CA VAL A 38 7.19 7.53 -0.94
C VAL A 38 7.74 8.51 0.09
N SER A 39 7.13 8.56 1.26
CA SER A 39 7.59 9.43 2.35
C SER A 39 8.98 9.04 2.86
N LYS A 40 9.56 9.91 3.69
CA LYS A 40 10.86 9.70 4.34
C LYS A 40 10.76 9.67 5.86
N ARG A 41 9.55 9.44 6.41
CA ARG A 41 9.39 9.29 7.86
C ARG A 41 10.03 7.99 8.31
N GLU A 42 10.75 8.06 9.42
CA GLU A 42 11.53 6.95 9.99
C GLU A 42 10.89 6.40 11.28
N ASP A 43 10.15 7.25 11.99
CA ASP A 43 9.46 6.86 13.21
C ASP A 43 7.97 6.57 12.91
N LEU A 44 7.52 5.38 13.31
CA LEU A 44 6.13 4.98 13.10
C LEU A 44 5.15 5.92 13.85
N THR A 45 5.57 6.50 14.98
CA THR A 45 4.76 7.44 15.78
C THR A 45 4.40 8.72 15.00
N ASP A 46 5.18 9.08 13.99
CA ASP A 46 4.93 10.22 13.11
C ASP A 46 4.16 9.85 11.84
N CYS A 47 3.92 8.54 11.64
CA CYS A 47 3.38 8.02 10.40
C CYS A 47 1.85 7.99 10.38
N ILE A 48 1.30 8.21 9.20
CA ILE A 48 -0.10 7.97 8.89
C ILE A 48 -0.21 6.67 8.09
N VAL A 49 -0.94 5.71 8.62
CA VAL A 49 -1.06 4.37 8.04
C VAL A 49 -2.47 4.15 7.51
N GLY A 50 -2.56 3.60 6.29
CA GLY A 50 -3.81 3.20 5.66
C GLY A 50 -4.12 1.74 5.92
N THR A 51 -5.42 1.38 5.94
CA THR A 51 -5.88 0.00 6.01
C THR A 51 -7.27 -0.18 5.42
N GLY A 52 -7.61 -1.38 5.00
CA GLY A 52 -8.99 -1.79 4.73
C GLY A 52 -9.56 -2.56 5.91
N ILE A 53 -10.86 -2.69 6.02
CA ILE A 53 -11.54 -3.53 7.01
C ILE A 53 -12.21 -4.68 6.26
N PRO A 54 -11.84 -5.94 6.53
CA PRO A 54 -12.48 -7.07 5.88
C PRO A 54 -13.99 -7.06 6.13
N HIS A 55 -14.77 -7.41 5.11
CA HIS A 55 -16.21 -7.63 5.30
C HIS A 55 -16.46 -8.77 6.27
N ALA A 56 -17.55 -8.70 7.02
CA ALA A 56 -17.95 -9.68 8.03
C ALA A 56 -17.68 -11.13 7.57
N ASN A 57 -17.08 -11.93 8.46
CA ASN A 57 -16.70 -13.34 8.29
C ASN A 57 -15.39 -13.65 7.54
N ARG A 58 -14.52 -12.67 7.27
CA ARG A 58 -13.23 -12.87 6.58
C ARG A 58 -12.01 -12.71 7.49
N GLY A 59 -11.94 -13.41 8.63
CA GLY A 59 -10.77 -13.36 9.53
C GLY A 59 -10.72 -12.16 10.46
N TYR A 60 -11.86 -11.58 10.78
CA TYR A 60 -12.02 -10.35 11.58
C TYR A 60 -11.27 -10.36 12.93
N LYS A 61 -11.12 -11.52 13.56
CA LYS A 61 -10.56 -11.63 14.91
C LYS A 61 -9.06 -11.25 14.98
N ASN A 62 -8.27 -11.72 14.01
CA ASN A 62 -6.84 -11.38 13.95
C ASN A 62 -6.62 -9.94 13.48
N TYR A 63 -7.50 -9.42 12.63
CA TYR A 63 -7.41 -8.09 12.10
C TYR A 63 -7.62 -6.98 13.15
N LEU A 64 -8.45 -7.21 14.16
CA LEU A 64 -8.61 -6.27 15.28
C LEU A 64 -7.32 -6.12 16.08
N ASN A 65 -6.57 -7.22 16.27
CA ASN A 65 -5.27 -7.18 16.95
C ASN A 65 -4.25 -6.36 16.12
N GLU A 66 -4.27 -6.50 14.80
CA GLU A 66 -3.42 -5.71 13.90
C GLU A 66 -3.76 -4.21 13.99
N ILE A 67 -5.07 -3.87 13.96
CA ILE A 67 -5.52 -2.48 14.13
C ILE A 67 -5.06 -1.92 15.48
N ASP A 68 -5.26 -2.65 16.57
CA ASP A 68 -4.82 -2.22 17.89
C ASP A 68 -3.32 -2.00 17.93
N SER A 69 -2.55 -2.99 17.45
CA SER A 69 -1.08 -2.92 17.39
C SER A 69 -0.56 -1.73 16.59
N ILE A 70 -1.18 -1.40 15.46
CA ILE A 70 -0.74 -0.28 14.62
C ILE A 70 -1.26 1.05 15.16
N SER A 71 -2.54 1.14 15.56
CA SER A 71 -3.17 2.40 15.96
C SER A 71 -2.55 2.99 17.22
N THR A 72 -2.07 2.16 18.12
CA THR A 72 -1.38 2.59 19.36
C THR A 72 0.06 3.05 19.13
N ASN A 73 0.63 2.79 17.96
CA ASN A 73 2.02 3.07 17.63
C ASN A 73 2.21 4.04 16.44
N CYS A 74 1.14 4.52 15.81
CA CYS A 74 1.23 5.48 14.71
C CYS A 74 0.54 6.80 15.03
N SER A 75 0.85 7.85 14.28
CA SER A 75 0.21 9.18 14.42
C SER A 75 -1.27 9.14 14.03
N GLY A 76 -1.65 8.24 13.14
CA GLY A 76 -3.05 8.11 12.75
C GLY A 76 -3.31 6.98 11.78
N LEU A 77 -4.45 6.31 11.98
CA LEU A 77 -4.94 5.28 11.09
C LEU A 77 -6.02 5.85 10.16
N ARG A 78 -6.00 5.44 8.90
CA ARG A 78 -6.98 5.86 7.89
C ARG A 78 -7.59 4.66 7.20
N ARG A 79 -8.88 4.77 6.88
CA ARG A 79 -9.60 3.85 6.02
C ARG A 79 -10.24 4.63 4.88
N ILE A 80 -9.63 4.60 3.70
CA ILE A 80 -10.15 5.30 2.52
C ILE A 80 -11.23 4.45 1.84
N GLY A 81 -11.09 3.13 1.90
CA GLY A 81 -12.07 2.18 1.37
C GLY A 81 -11.82 1.78 -0.08
N SER A 82 -10.61 2.01 -0.57
CA SER A 82 -10.13 1.55 -1.87
C SER A 82 -8.64 1.26 -1.79
N ALA A 83 -8.28 -0.02 -1.79
CA ALA A 83 -6.87 -0.46 -1.74
C ALA A 83 -6.02 0.19 -2.86
N ALA A 84 -6.58 0.35 -4.05
CA ALA A 84 -5.89 1.00 -5.16
C ALA A 84 -5.54 2.47 -4.85
N ILE A 85 -6.44 3.22 -4.21
CA ILE A 85 -6.20 4.61 -3.80
C ILE A 85 -5.24 4.65 -2.61
N ASP A 86 -5.39 3.76 -1.62
CA ASP A 86 -4.48 3.69 -0.48
C ASP A 86 -3.04 3.46 -0.94
N LEU A 87 -2.81 2.50 -1.85
CA LEU A 87 -1.50 2.22 -2.45
C LEU A 87 -0.96 3.42 -3.27
N ALA A 88 -1.82 4.09 -4.05
CA ALA A 88 -1.43 5.30 -4.77
C ALA A 88 -1.02 6.42 -3.80
N TYR A 89 -1.66 6.52 -2.63
CA TYR A 89 -1.31 7.49 -1.60
C TYR A 89 -0.01 7.13 -0.87
N VAL A 90 0.32 5.85 -0.70
CA VAL A 90 1.66 5.44 -0.26
C VAL A 90 2.71 5.86 -1.28
N ALA A 91 2.49 5.60 -2.57
CA ALA A 91 3.39 6.02 -3.64
C ALA A 91 3.59 7.54 -3.69
N ALA A 92 2.57 8.32 -3.32
CA ALA A 92 2.60 9.78 -3.28
C ALA A 92 3.14 10.36 -1.95
N GLY A 93 3.49 9.52 -0.97
CA GLY A 93 3.92 9.96 0.37
C GLY A 93 2.81 10.65 1.19
N LYS A 94 1.54 10.49 0.79
CA LYS A 94 0.37 10.96 1.54
C LYS A 94 0.02 10.01 2.68
N LEU A 95 0.31 8.71 2.52
CA LEU A 95 0.37 7.69 3.54
C LEU A 95 1.80 7.16 3.62
N ASP A 96 2.21 6.71 4.80
CA ASP A 96 3.55 6.16 5.04
C ASP A 96 3.58 4.65 4.85
N ALA A 97 2.47 3.99 5.18
CA ALA A 97 2.24 2.59 4.95
C ALA A 97 0.75 2.30 4.66
N PHE A 98 0.51 1.13 4.10
CA PHE A 98 -0.81 0.54 3.91
C PHE A 98 -0.71 -0.98 4.06
N TRP A 99 -1.66 -1.58 4.81
CA TRP A 99 -1.83 -3.03 4.79
C TRP A 99 -3.30 -3.41 4.65
N GLU A 100 -3.55 -4.49 3.96
CA GLU A 100 -4.87 -5.09 3.88
C GLU A 100 -4.74 -6.59 3.55
N ARG A 101 -5.76 -7.36 3.96
CA ARG A 101 -5.81 -8.80 3.76
C ARG A 101 -6.98 -9.19 2.87
N ASN A 102 -6.81 -10.33 2.20
CA ASN A 102 -7.84 -10.97 1.39
C ASN A 102 -8.35 -10.08 0.22
N LEU A 103 -7.42 -9.41 -0.44
CA LEU A 103 -7.64 -8.64 -1.66
C LEU A 103 -7.54 -9.53 -2.91
N ASN A 104 -8.06 -9.01 -4.01
CA ASN A 104 -7.87 -9.59 -5.32
C ASN A 104 -6.73 -8.87 -6.08
N LEU A 105 -6.20 -9.53 -7.09
CA LEU A 105 -5.10 -8.97 -7.89
C LEU A 105 -5.44 -7.61 -8.51
N TRP A 106 -6.69 -7.42 -8.96
CA TRP A 106 -7.13 -6.16 -9.57
C TRP A 106 -7.22 -5.00 -8.56
N ASP A 107 -7.32 -5.28 -7.27
CA ASP A 107 -7.30 -4.26 -6.21
C ASP A 107 -5.89 -3.73 -5.96
N MET A 108 -4.86 -4.54 -6.25
CA MET A 108 -3.47 -4.28 -5.84
C MET A 108 -2.52 -3.99 -6.99
N SER A 109 -2.69 -4.65 -8.15
CA SER A 109 -1.66 -4.72 -9.18
C SER A 109 -1.14 -3.35 -9.65
N SER A 110 -2.02 -2.40 -9.94
CA SER A 110 -1.60 -1.04 -10.32
C SER A 110 -0.87 -0.32 -9.18
N GLY A 111 -1.40 -0.43 -7.95
CA GLY A 111 -0.81 0.18 -6.77
C GLY A 111 0.56 -0.38 -6.41
N VAL A 112 0.76 -1.69 -6.57
CA VAL A 112 2.07 -2.35 -6.38
C VAL A 112 3.14 -1.73 -7.27
N LEU A 113 2.84 -1.52 -8.55
CA LEU A 113 3.78 -0.87 -9.46
C LEU A 113 4.01 0.59 -9.08
N LEU A 114 2.95 1.32 -8.74
CA LEU A 114 3.07 2.71 -8.30
C LEU A 114 4.02 2.85 -7.10
N VAL A 115 3.87 2.01 -6.07
CA VAL A 115 4.71 2.05 -4.87
C VAL A 115 6.15 1.67 -5.20
N LYS A 116 6.38 0.59 -5.95
CA LYS A 116 7.75 0.16 -6.36
C LYS A 116 8.46 1.25 -7.15
N GLU A 117 7.81 1.84 -8.13
CA GLU A 117 8.37 2.89 -8.98
C GLU A 117 8.53 4.25 -8.25
N ALA A 118 7.83 4.43 -7.12
CA ALA A 118 8.02 5.55 -6.21
C ALA A 118 9.15 5.33 -5.18
N GLY A 119 9.78 4.15 -5.18
CA GLY A 119 10.86 3.77 -4.27
C GLY A 119 10.40 3.20 -2.93
N GLY A 120 9.17 2.68 -2.85
CA GLY A 120 8.66 1.96 -1.69
C GLY A 120 8.91 0.46 -1.74
N LYS A 121 8.55 -0.22 -0.67
CA LYS A 121 8.67 -1.68 -0.49
C LYS A 121 7.30 -2.33 -0.44
N ILE A 122 7.18 -3.50 -1.03
CA ILE A 122 5.97 -4.33 -1.06
C ILE A 122 6.33 -5.74 -0.60
N THR A 123 5.59 -6.26 0.37
CA THR A 123 5.62 -7.66 0.82
C THR A 123 4.21 -8.12 1.16
N GLU A 124 4.05 -9.38 1.51
CA GLU A 124 2.94 -9.80 2.36
C GLU A 124 3.21 -9.33 3.81
N PRO A 125 2.18 -9.18 4.66
CA PRO A 125 2.37 -8.74 6.06
C PRO A 125 3.24 -9.68 6.91
N ASN A 126 3.35 -10.97 6.53
CA ASN A 126 4.20 -11.97 7.16
C ASN A 126 5.68 -11.88 6.72
N GLY A 127 6.01 -10.97 5.79
CA GLY A 127 7.34 -10.76 5.24
C GLY A 127 7.66 -11.55 3.97
N ASN A 128 6.76 -12.43 3.51
CA ASN A 128 6.95 -13.13 2.24
C ASN A 128 6.97 -12.17 1.06
N THR A 129 7.68 -12.57 0.01
CA THR A 129 7.66 -11.82 -1.26
C THR A 129 6.24 -11.78 -1.83
N TRP A 130 5.75 -10.60 -2.12
CA TRP A 130 4.47 -10.41 -2.78
C TRP A 130 4.56 -10.89 -4.24
N THR A 131 3.57 -11.65 -4.69
CA THR A 131 3.42 -12.21 -6.04
C THR A 131 2.04 -11.91 -6.61
N LEU A 132 1.82 -12.21 -7.89
CA LEU A 132 0.50 -12.04 -8.52
C LEU A 132 -0.61 -12.94 -7.93
N SER A 133 -0.23 -13.97 -7.18
CA SER A 133 -1.17 -14.86 -6.44
C SER A 133 -1.41 -14.43 -5.00
N SER A 134 -0.65 -13.47 -4.48
CA SER A 134 -0.82 -12.96 -3.11
C SER A 134 -2.18 -12.30 -2.94
N LYS A 135 -2.75 -12.49 -1.75
CA LYS A 135 -4.03 -11.90 -1.35
C LYS A 135 -3.89 -10.85 -0.27
N ASP A 136 -2.75 -10.84 0.38
CA ASP A 136 -2.41 -9.92 1.45
C ASP A 136 -1.31 -8.99 0.98
N ILE A 137 -1.32 -7.75 1.46
CA ILE A 137 -0.33 -6.76 1.07
C ILE A 137 0.09 -5.91 2.26
N LEU A 138 1.38 -5.61 2.31
CA LEU A 138 1.99 -4.53 3.07
C LEU A 138 2.81 -3.68 2.11
N ALA A 139 2.49 -2.41 2.04
CA ALA A 139 3.19 -1.39 1.26
C ALA A 139 3.66 -0.28 2.19
N SER A 140 4.89 0.19 2.05
CA SER A 140 5.38 1.33 2.83
C SER A 140 6.60 1.99 2.19
N ASN A 141 7.09 3.08 2.80
CA ASN A 141 8.46 3.51 2.57
C ASN A 141 9.45 2.47 3.12
N LEU A 142 10.73 2.56 2.74
CA LEU A 142 11.75 1.59 3.13
C LEU A 142 12.09 1.61 4.63
N LEU A 143 11.88 2.75 5.29
CA LEU A 143 12.42 3.02 6.63
C LEU A 143 11.56 2.38 7.72
N ILE A 144 10.25 2.32 7.53
CA ILE A 144 9.31 1.75 8.52
C ILE A 144 8.80 0.35 8.17
N HIS A 145 9.21 -0.22 7.03
CA HIS A 145 8.64 -1.48 6.54
C HIS A 145 8.82 -2.64 7.52
N ASP A 146 10.00 -2.78 8.07
CA ASP A 146 10.34 -3.89 8.97
C ASP A 146 9.62 -3.74 10.32
N ILE A 147 9.47 -2.50 10.83
CA ILE A 147 8.67 -2.20 12.03
C ILE A 147 7.19 -2.55 11.77
N MET A 148 6.66 -2.20 10.60
CA MET A 148 5.29 -2.57 10.22
C MET A 148 5.09 -4.08 10.20
N MET A 149 6.02 -4.85 9.64
CA MET A 149 5.96 -6.32 9.64
C MET A 149 5.95 -6.90 11.07
N GLU A 150 6.73 -6.33 11.99
CA GLU A 150 6.74 -6.78 13.38
C GLU A 150 5.41 -6.54 14.09
N LYS A 151 4.76 -5.41 13.81
CA LYS A 151 3.46 -5.04 14.41
C LYS A 151 2.27 -5.83 13.82
N LEU A 152 2.43 -6.45 12.66
CA LEU A 152 1.40 -7.23 11.96
C LEU A 152 1.52 -8.76 12.18
N LYS A 153 2.45 -9.21 12.99
CA LYS A 153 2.60 -10.61 13.44
C LYS A 153 1.62 -10.91 14.58
#